data_93c88aba53ddfbf8787c5acdda688554
#
_entry.id   93c88aba53ddfbf8787c5acdda688554
#
_cell.length_a   1.000
_cell.length_b   1.000
_cell.length_c   1.000
_cell.angle_alpha   90.00
_cell.angle_beta   90.00
_cell.angle_gamma   90.00
#
_symmetry.space_group_name_H-M   'P 1'
#
loop_
_entity.id
_entity.type
_entity.pdbx_description
1 polymer ?
#
loop_
_entity_poly.entity_id
_entity_poly.type
_entity_poly.pdbx_seq_one_letter_code
_entity_poly.pdbx_strand_id
1 'polypeptide(L)'
;GLIELIDTLHRRHGIVADLLYLDCDSNTLLQRYSETRRRHPLSPEGAPLDGIETELELLTPVRSRADVLIDTSALSPHQLRAEIVRWFAPQSGAPMALSVQSFSYKRGLPRGVDMVFDCRFLSNPHWEPTLRALDGREPAVTAHVEADPRFADFFQRVRDLILSLLDAFVDEGKTSLTIAFGCTGGKHRSVALAEKMAQTLAEQGWRVSKRHRELERRRSAVPSSEQG
;
A
#
# COMPACT_ATOMS: atom_id res chain seq x y z
N GLY A 1 17.65 18.90 22.63
CA GLY A 1 17.87 18.38 21.27
C GLY A 1 17.24 17.00 21.08
N LEU A 2 17.47 16.35 19.92
CA LEU A 2 16.86 15.04 19.59
C LEU A 2 17.18 13.97 20.65
N ILE A 3 18.42 13.90 21.08
CA ILE A 3 18.88 12.93 22.10
C ILE A 3 18.14 13.12 23.42
N GLU A 4 17.98 14.34 23.88
CA GLU A 4 17.24 14.66 25.12
C GLU A 4 15.74 14.31 24.97
N LEU A 5 15.17 14.46 23.77
CA LEU A 5 13.80 14.07 23.50
C LEU A 5 13.63 12.54 23.64
N ILE A 6 14.53 11.75 23.06
CA ILE A 6 14.52 10.27 23.16
C ILE A 6 14.64 9.86 24.63
N ASP A 7 15.59 10.43 25.38
CA ASP A 7 15.78 10.15 26.80
C ASP A 7 14.54 10.56 27.64
N THR A 8 13.85 11.62 27.24
CA THR A 8 12.63 12.08 27.91
C THR A 8 11.44 11.17 27.63
N LEU A 9 11.28 10.69 26.40
CA LEU A 9 10.25 9.72 26.02
C LEU A 9 10.39 8.42 26.81
N HIS A 10 11.63 7.94 26.91
CA HIS A 10 11.89 6.72 27.71
C HIS A 10 11.59 6.92 29.19
N ARG A 11 12.10 7.99 29.82
CA ARG A 11 11.96 8.23 31.26
C ARG A 11 10.54 8.60 31.70
N ARG A 12 9.82 9.42 30.93
CA ARG A 12 8.52 9.96 31.33
C ARG A 12 7.33 9.11 30.85
N HIS A 13 7.49 8.37 29.77
CA HIS A 13 6.38 7.69 29.13
C HIS A 13 6.62 6.19 28.95
N GLY A 14 7.78 5.66 29.33
CA GLY A 14 8.14 4.25 29.16
C GLY A 14 8.17 3.82 27.67
N ILE A 15 8.32 4.80 26.75
CA ILE A 15 8.36 4.52 25.32
C ILE A 15 9.80 4.12 24.97
N VAL A 16 9.95 2.91 24.43
CA VAL A 16 11.20 2.48 23.81
C VAL A 16 11.21 3.02 22.38
N ALA A 17 12.19 3.88 22.08
CA ALA A 17 12.35 4.47 20.75
C ALA A 17 13.71 4.04 20.20
N ASP A 18 13.71 3.39 19.05
CA ASP A 18 14.92 3.07 18.30
C ASP A 18 15.30 4.23 17.39
N LEU A 19 16.56 4.61 17.40
CA LEU A 19 17.12 5.66 16.55
C LEU A 19 17.76 5.04 15.31
N LEU A 20 17.12 5.22 14.16
CA LEU A 20 17.69 4.87 12.86
C LEU A 20 18.47 6.08 12.30
N TYR A 21 19.75 5.88 11.98
CA TYR A 21 20.58 6.86 11.28
C TYR A 21 20.88 6.36 9.85
N LEU A 22 20.55 7.20 8.88
CA LEU A 22 20.90 6.97 7.47
C LEU A 22 22.20 7.72 7.19
N ASP A 23 23.28 7.00 7.01
CA ASP A 23 24.60 7.54 6.71
C ASP A 23 24.86 7.60 5.20
N CYS A 24 25.76 8.47 4.77
CA CYS A 24 26.21 8.55 3.39
C CYS A 24 27.56 9.26 3.32
N ASP A 25 28.46 8.83 2.45
CA ASP A 25 29.73 9.52 2.22
C ASP A 25 29.53 10.90 1.56
N SER A 26 30.47 11.84 1.84
CA SER A 26 30.36 13.22 1.39
C SER A 26 30.32 13.38 -0.13
N ASN A 27 31.01 12.50 -0.89
CA ASN A 27 31.02 12.59 -2.36
C ASN A 27 29.69 12.22 -2.94
N THR A 28 29.08 11.12 -2.44
CA THR A 28 27.75 10.70 -2.84
C THR A 28 26.69 11.74 -2.45
N LEU A 29 26.80 12.33 -1.25
CA LEU A 29 25.90 13.42 -0.83
C LEU A 29 26.04 14.62 -1.77
N LEU A 30 27.25 15.04 -2.11
CA LEU A 30 27.50 16.14 -3.02
C LEU A 30 26.88 15.88 -4.40
N GLN A 31 27.05 14.67 -4.93
CA GLN A 31 26.42 14.27 -6.21
C GLN A 31 24.88 14.35 -6.14
N ARG A 32 24.27 13.73 -5.13
CA ARG A 32 22.81 13.77 -4.93
C ARG A 32 22.27 15.18 -4.75
N TYR A 33 23.05 16.04 -4.07
CA TYR A 33 22.69 17.43 -3.84
C TYR A 33 22.71 18.23 -5.15
N SER A 34 23.71 18.00 -6.01
CA SER A 34 23.85 18.68 -7.30
C SER A 34 22.67 18.42 -8.24
N GLU A 35 22.05 17.24 -8.14
CA GLU A 35 20.87 16.85 -8.94
C GLU A 35 19.59 17.62 -8.52
N THR A 36 19.53 18.13 -7.27
CA THR A 36 18.32 18.75 -6.72
C THR A 36 18.18 20.24 -6.99
N ARG A 37 19.24 20.93 -7.45
CA ARG A 37 19.31 22.38 -7.64
C ARG A 37 18.93 23.20 -6.39
N ARG A 38 19.06 22.63 -5.19
CA ARG A 38 18.77 23.31 -3.91
C ARG A 38 20.05 23.80 -3.29
N ARG A 39 19.98 24.92 -2.55
CA ARG A 39 21.09 25.39 -1.72
C ARG A 39 21.12 24.63 -0.40
N HIS A 40 22.32 24.35 0.12
CA HIS A 40 22.45 23.67 1.40
C HIS A 40 22.03 24.61 2.54
N PRO A 41 21.16 24.17 3.49
CA PRO A 41 20.68 25.03 4.58
C PRO A 41 21.80 25.61 5.45
N LEU A 42 22.86 24.82 5.68
CA LEU A 42 24.02 25.23 6.49
C LEU A 42 25.09 25.98 5.68
N SER A 43 24.94 26.10 4.35
CA SER A 43 25.82 26.89 3.47
C SER A 43 25.01 27.56 2.37
N PRO A 44 24.11 28.51 2.70
CA PRO A 44 23.16 29.09 1.73
C PRO A 44 23.84 29.94 0.66
N GLU A 45 25.03 30.51 0.97
CA GLU A 45 25.82 31.37 0.05
C GLU A 45 27.16 30.73 -0.35
N GLY A 46 27.51 29.57 0.25
CA GLY A 46 28.78 28.87 0.05
C GLY A 46 28.65 27.64 -0.86
N ALA A 47 29.73 26.87 -0.91
CA ALA A 47 29.72 25.59 -1.62
C ALA A 47 28.85 24.55 -0.88
N PRO A 48 28.10 23.70 -1.61
CA PRO A 48 27.31 22.64 -0.97
C PRO A 48 28.16 21.70 -0.11
N LEU A 49 29.42 21.47 -0.47
CA LEU A 49 30.33 20.60 0.28
C LEU A 49 30.56 21.11 1.70
N ASP A 50 30.79 22.41 1.87
CA ASP A 50 31.04 23.02 3.20
C ASP A 50 29.82 22.81 4.12
N GLY A 51 28.61 22.91 3.55
CA GLY A 51 27.37 22.65 4.27
C GLY A 51 27.21 21.19 4.67
N ILE A 52 27.56 20.26 3.78
CA ILE A 52 27.55 18.81 4.03
C ILE A 52 28.53 18.44 5.13
N GLU A 53 29.74 18.92 5.08
CA GLU A 53 30.76 18.65 6.10
C GLU A 53 30.33 19.19 7.48
N THR A 54 29.81 20.42 7.52
CA THR A 54 29.25 21.01 8.74
C THR A 54 28.07 20.18 9.29
N GLU A 55 27.20 19.66 8.44
CA GLU A 55 26.09 18.81 8.86
C GLU A 55 26.56 17.47 9.42
N LEU A 56 27.54 16.82 8.79
CA LEU A 56 28.12 15.56 9.26
C LEU A 56 28.77 15.74 10.65
N GLU A 57 29.51 16.83 10.87
CA GLU A 57 30.06 17.15 12.16
C GLU A 57 28.97 17.37 13.23
N LEU A 58 27.95 18.15 12.90
CA LEU A 58 26.80 18.43 13.79
C LEU A 58 26.05 17.18 14.18
N LEU A 59 25.91 16.22 13.26
CA LEU A 59 25.19 14.97 13.46
C LEU A 59 26.01 13.84 14.08
N THR A 60 27.33 14.02 14.26
CA THR A 60 28.21 13.02 14.88
C THR A 60 27.70 12.50 16.23
N PRO A 61 27.19 13.34 17.17
CA PRO A 61 26.63 12.84 18.43
C PRO A 61 25.37 12.01 18.25
N VAL A 62 24.54 12.30 17.23
CA VAL A 62 23.33 11.56 16.90
C VAL A 62 23.72 10.22 16.28
N ARG A 63 24.66 10.23 15.35
CA ARG A 63 25.20 9.03 14.68
C ARG A 63 25.76 8.02 15.69
N SER A 64 26.51 8.50 16.68
CA SER A 64 27.12 7.63 17.71
C SER A 64 26.10 7.00 18.67
N ARG A 65 24.87 7.52 18.73
CA ARG A 65 23.77 7.01 19.56
C ARG A 65 22.73 6.20 18.76
N ALA A 66 22.95 6.02 17.46
CA ALA A 66 22.02 5.27 16.62
C ALA A 66 22.01 3.79 17.02
N ASP A 67 20.81 3.24 17.20
CA ASP A 67 20.59 1.82 17.44
C ASP A 67 20.76 1.02 16.13
N VAL A 68 20.38 1.65 15.01
CA VAL A 68 20.57 1.10 13.67
C VAL A 68 21.22 2.17 12.78
N LEU A 69 22.31 1.80 12.12
CA LEU A 69 23.00 2.64 11.16
C LEU A 69 23.01 1.96 9.79
N ILE A 70 22.46 2.64 8.77
CA ILE A 70 22.44 2.14 7.38
C ILE A 70 23.27 3.11 6.53
N ASP A 71 24.38 2.61 5.97
CA ASP A 71 25.14 3.34 4.95
C ASP A 71 24.39 3.26 3.61
N THR A 72 23.98 4.43 3.14
CA THR A 72 23.21 4.58 1.89
C THR A 72 24.07 4.92 0.69
N SER A 73 25.39 5.01 0.82
CA SER A 73 26.28 5.48 -0.24
C SER A 73 26.15 4.69 -1.53
N ALA A 74 26.06 3.36 -1.43
CA ALA A 74 25.91 2.46 -2.57
C ALA A 74 24.48 1.98 -2.81
N LEU A 75 23.50 2.46 -2.02
CA LEU A 75 22.12 1.97 -2.10
C LEU A 75 21.28 2.83 -3.03
N SER A 76 20.51 2.17 -3.89
CA SER A 76 19.36 2.81 -4.55
C SER A 76 18.22 3.03 -3.54
N PRO A 77 17.27 3.93 -3.82
CA PRO A 77 16.09 4.11 -2.96
C PRO A 77 15.31 2.81 -2.72
N HIS A 78 15.30 1.91 -3.68
CA HIS A 78 14.65 0.62 -3.59
C HIS A 78 15.39 -0.32 -2.61
N GLN A 79 16.72 -0.40 -2.71
CA GLN A 79 17.54 -1.21 -1.79
C GLN A 79 17.48 -0.67 -0.36
N LEU A 80 17.50 0.66 -0.16
CA LEU A 80 17.30 1.26 1.14
C LEU A 80 15.94 0.90 1.75
N ARG A 81 14.88 0.92 0.94
CA ARG A 81 13.55 0.50 1.39
C ARG A 81 13.55 -0.95 1.86
N ALA A 82 14.18 -1.86 1.11
CA ALA A 82 14.28 -3.27 1.48
C ALA A 82 15.03 -3.46 2.80
N GLU A 83 16.13 -2.72 3.02
CA GLU A 83 16.87 -2.73 4.29
C GLU A 83 16.01 -2.24 5.47
N ILE A 84 15.29 -1.12 5.32
CA ILE A 84 14.40 -0.60 6.36
C ILE A 84 13.29 -1.62 6.69
N VAL A 85 12.70 -2.24 5.68
CA VAL A 85 11.68 -3.28 5.88
C VAL A 85 12.26 -4.47 6.64
N ARG A 86 13.48 -4.89 6.33
CA ARG A 86 14.16 -5.99 7.02
C ARG A 86 14.36 -5.72 8.50
N TRP A 87 14.68 -4.47 8.88
CA TRP A 87 14.93 -4.09 10.27
C TRP A 87 13.65 -3.83 11.08
N PHE A 88 12.63 -3.23 10.46
CA PHE A 88 11.48 -2.65 11.17
C PHE A 88 10.14 -3.26 10.79
N ALA A 89 10.09 -4.15 9.78
CA ALA A 89 8.83 -4.84 9.51
C ALA A 89 8.44 -5.71 10.72
N PRO A 90 7.21 -5.61 11.17
CA PRO A 90 6.73 -6.53 12.22
C PRO A 90 7.01 -7.97 11.77
N GLN A 91 7.56 -8.79 12.65
CA GLN A 91 7.80 -10.22 12.41
C GLN A 91 6.49 -11.03 12.26
N SER A 92 5.41 -10.39 11.93
CA SER A 92 4.14 -11.01 11.60
C SER A 92 4.12 -11.37 10.11
N GLY A 93 4.72 -12.42 9.79
CA GLY A 93 4.57 -13.42 8.71
C GLY A 93 3.94 -13.12 7.36
N ALA A 94 3.52 -11.89 7.05
CA ALA A 94 2.96 -11.54 5.75
C ALA A 94 3.91 -10.55 5.05
N PRO A 95 4.62 -10.97 4.02
CA PRO A 95 5.65 -10.15 3.36
C PRO A 95 5.07 -8.93 2.61
N MET A 96 3.80 -8.93 2.27
CA MET A 96 3.14 -7.86 1.54
C MET A 96 1.65 -7.75 1.94
N ALA A 97 1.12 -6.53 2.08
CA ALA A 97 -0.30 -6.29 2.33
C ALA A 97 -1.08 -6.31 1.01
N LEU A 98 -2.09 -7.16 0.92
CA LEU A 98 -2.99 -7.21 -0.24
C LEU A 98 -4.25 -6.40 0.03
N SER A 99 -4.69 -5.62 -0.95
CA SER A 99 -5.97 -4.93 -0.95
C SER A 99 -6.77 -5.32 -2.18
N VAL A 100 -7.98 -5.86 -1.99
CA VAL A 100 -8.88 -6.16 -3.08
C VAL A 100 -10.07 -5.21 -3.02
N GLN A 101 -10.33 -4.49 -4.12
CA GLN A 101 -11.42 -3.51 -4.14
C GLN A 101 -12.34 -3.66 -5.34
N SER A 102 -13.61 -3.29 -5.14
CA SER A 102 -14.57 -3.12 -6.22
C SER A 102 -14.84 -1.65 -6.52
N PHE A 103 -15.05 -1.31 -7.79
CA PHE A 103 -15.34 0.04 -8.23
C PHE A 103 -16.34 0.12 -9.38
N SER A 104 -16.83 1.34 -9.64
CA SER A 104 -17.72 1.67 -10.75
C SER A 104 -16.99 2.39 -11.87
N TYR A 105 -17.04 1.88 -13.10
CA TYR A 105 -16.53 2.59 -14.28
C TYR A 105 -17.26 3.92 -14.55
N LYS A 106 -18.51 4.08 -14.12
CA LYS A 106 -19.21 5.37 -14.22
C LYS A 106 -18.52 6.49 -13.43
N ARG A 107 -17.69 6.13 -12.44
CA ARG A 107 -16.95 7.10 -11.61
C ARG A 107 -15.46 7.15 -11.92
N GLY A 108 -15.02 6.43 -12.96
CA GLY A 108 -13.64 6.35 -13.35
C GLY A 108 -12.81 5.34 -12.54
N LEU A 109 -11.57 5.16 -12.96
CA LEU A 109 -10.63 4.26 -12.33
C LEU A 109 -10.20 4.79 -10.95
N PRO A 110 -10.10 3.92 -9.93
CA PRO A 110 -9.54 4.31 -8.65
C PRO A 110 -8.05 4.65 -8.78
N ARG A 111 -7.59 5.64 -8.02
CA ARG A 111 -6.15 5.95 -7.94
C ARG A 111 -5.43 4.95 -7.04
N GLY A 112 -4.15 4.71 -7.32
CA GLY A 112 -3.30 3.86 -6.49
C GLY A 112 -3.66 2.37 -6.58
N VAL A 113 -4.16 1.90 -7.72
CA VAL A 113 -4.36 0.48 -8.01
C VAL A 113 -3.25 -0.03 -8.91
N ASP A 114 -2.79 -1.25 -8.63
CA ASP A 114 -1.73 -1.91 -9.40
C ASP A 114 -2.30 -2.76 -10.52
N MET A 115 -3.43 -3.43 -10.27
CA MET A 115 -4.10 -4.28 -11.25
C MET A 115 -5.58 -3.94 -11.33
N VAL A 116 -6.11 -3.88 -12.55
CA VAL A 116 -7.54 -3.58 -12.81
C VAL A 116 -8.12 -4.62 -13.75
N PHE A 117 -9.23 -5.24 -13.34
CA PHE A 117 -9.95 -6.22 -14.14
C PHE A 117 -11.38 -5.75 -14.42
N ASP A 118 -11.74 -5.78 -15.69
CA ASP A 118 -13.08 -5.40 -16.15
C ASP A 118 -14.04 -6.60 -16.09
N CYS A 119 -15.10 -6.48 -15.31
CA CYS A 119 -16.10 -7.52 -15.13
C CYS A 119 -17.42 -7.24 -15.89
N ARG A 120 -17.44 -6.23 -16.80
CA ARG A 120 -18.68 -5.81 -17.48
C ARG A 120 -19.22 -6.83 -18.46
N PHE A 121 -18.37 -7.72 -18.96
CA PHE A 121 -18.76 -8.78 -19.91
C PHE A 121 -19.55 -9.93 -19.27
N LEU A 122 -19.52 -10.09 -17.94
CA LEU A 122 -20.28 -11.09 -17.21
C LEU A 122 -21.76 -10.73 -17.13
N SER A 123 -22.61 -11.73 -16.92
CA SER A 123 -24.06 -11.58 -16.73
C SER A 123 -24.38 -10.53 -15.67
N ASN A 124 -25.34 -9.67 -15.99
CA ASN A 124 -25.62 -8.49 -15.16
C ASN A 124 -26.83 -8.69 -14.26
N PRO A 125 -26.64 -8.90 -12.93
CA PRO A 125 -27.75 -9.11 -11.99
C PRO A 125 -28.75 -7.96 -11.94
N HIS A 126 -28.41 -6.79 -12.46
CA HIS A 126 -29.33 -5.63 -12.52
C HIS A 126 -30.58 -5.89 -13.34
N TRP A 127 -30.50 -6.77 -14.34
CA TRP A 127 -31.63 -7.10 -15.19
C TRP A 127 -32.60 -8.08 -14.55
N GLU A 128 -32.18 -8.77 -13.47
CA GLU A 128 -33.03 -9.65 -12.68
C GLU A 128 -33.75 -8.83 -11.59
N PRO A 129 -35.09 -8.71 -11.63
CA PRO A 129 -35.84 -7.89 -10.67
C PRO A 129 -35.55 -8.25 -9.20
N THR A 130 -35.39 -9.54 -8.90
CA THR A 130 -35.12 -10.07 -7.55
C THR A 130 -33.71 -9.76 -7.06
N LEU A 131 -32.75 -9.56 -7.97
CA LEU A 131 -31.33 -9.31 -7.62
C LEU A 131 -30.97 -7.82 -7.68
N ARG A 132 -31.75 -6.99 -8.35
CA ARG A 132 -31.45 -5.59 -8.61
C ARG A 132 -31.19 -4.78 -7.32
N ALA A 133 -31.96 -5.04 -6.27
CA ALA A 133 -31.84 -4.35 -4.99
C ALA A 133 -30.63 -4.82 -4.16
N LEU A 134 -30.24 -6.08 -4.32
CA LEU A 134 -29.14 -6.74 -3.60
C LEU A 134 -27.77 -6.23 -4.09
N ASP A 135 -26.68 -6.60 -3.40
CA ASP A 135 -25.31 -6.35 -3.86
C ASP A 135 -24.51 -7.65 -4.00
N GLY A 136 -23.28 -7.56 -4.51
CA GLY A 136 -22.46 -8.73 -4.84
C GLY A 136 -21.94 -9.55 -3.65
N ARG A 137 -22.27 -9.17 -2.40
CA ARG A 137 -21.98 -9.96 -1.19
C ARG A 137 -23.09 -10.98 -0.91
N GLU A 138 -24.26 -10.78 -1.54
CA GLU A 138 -25.39 -11.68 -1.37
C GLU A 138 -25.21 -12.97 -2.18
N PRO A 139 -25.41 -14.16 -1.58
CA PRO A 139 -25.20 -15.45 -2.25
C PRO A 139 -25.96 -15.59 -3.58
N ALA A 140 -27.18 -15.07 -3.64
CA ALA A 140 -28.00 -15.12 -4.85
C ALA A 140 -27.37 -14.30 -6.01
N VAL A 141 -26.76 -13.16 -5.72
CA VAL A 141 -26.07 -12.33 -6.70
C VAL A 141 -24.77 -13.00 -7.15
N THR A 142 -24.00 -13.55 -6.20
CA THR A 142 -22.77 -14.29 -6.50
C THR A 142 -23.07 -15.49 -7.39
N ALA A 143 -24.06 -16.31 -7.06
CA ALA A 143 -24.48 -17.46 -7.85
C ALA A 143 -24.88 -17.07 -9.29
N HIS A 144 -25.63 -15.97 -9.46
CA HIS A 144 -26.00 -15.47 -10.78
C HIS A 144 -24.79 -15.06 -11.62
N VAL A 145 -23.79 -14.39 -11.00
CA VAL A 145 -22.56 -13.99 -11.69
C VAL A 145 -21.70 -15.19 -12.04
N GLU A 146 -21.62 -16.17 -11.15
CA GLU A 146 -20.84 -17.40 -11.32
C GLU A 146 -21.46 -18.36 -12.34
N ALA A 147 -22.76 -18.27 -12.56
CA ALA A 147 -23.47 -19.03 -13.60
C ALA A 147 -23.14 -18.57 -15.04
N ASP A 148 -22.48 -17.41 -15.22
CA ASP A 148 -22.01 -17.00 -16.55
C ASP A 148 -20.93 -17.99 -17.04
N PRO A 149 -21.07 -18.59 -18.23
CA PRO A 149 -20.14 -19.61 -18.72
C PRO A 149 -18.69 -19.13 -18.86
N ARG A 150 -18.47 -17.81 -18.92
CA ARG A 150 -17.14 -17.18 -19.01
C ARG A 150 -16.52 -16.95 -17.63
N PHE A 151 -17.30 -17.07 -16.55
CA PHE A 151 -16.84 -16.71 -15.21
C PHE A 151 -15.68 -17.59 -14.74
N ALA A 152 -15.86 -18.90 -14.80
CA ALA A 152 -14.91 -19.87 -14.24
C ALA A 152 -13.51 -19.72 -14.88
N ASP A 153 -13.43 -19.70 -16.21
CA ASP A 153 -12.16 -19.56 -16.94
C ASP A 153 -11.53 -18.19 -16.68
N PHE A 154 -12.31 -17.11 -16.70
CA PHE A 154 -11.82 -15.76 -16.40
C PHE A 154 -11.26 -15.66 -14.97
N PHE A 155 -12.04 -16.11 -13.98
CA PHE A 155 -11.63 -16.05 -12.58
C PHE A 155 -10.35 -16.85 -12.32
N GLN A 156 -10.26 -18.04 -12.88
CA GLN A 156 -9.10 -18.91 -12.74
C GLN A 156 -7.84 -18.27 -13.33
N ARG A 157 -7.92 -17.72 -14.55
CA ARG A 157 -6.78 -17.05 -15.20
C ARG A 157 -6.32 -15.82 -14.43
N VAL A 158 -7.25 -15.01 -13.93
CA VAL A 158 -6.94 -13.83 -13.12
C VAL A 158 -6.30 -14.24 -11.81
N ARG A 159 -6.83 -15.25 -11.12
CA ARG A 159 -6.25 -15.82 -9.90
C ARG A 159 -4.82 -16.31 -10.14
N ASP A 160 -4.62 -17.11 -11.15
CA ASP A 160 -3.33 -17.71 -11.45
C ASP A 160 -2.28 -16.65 -11.84
N LEU A 161 -2.69 -15.64 -12.60
CA LEU A 161 -1.86 -14.47 -12.91
C LEU A 161 -1.45 -13.72 -11.61
N ILE A 162 -2.41 -13.42 -10.75
CA ILE A 162 -2.11 -12.72 -9.49
C ILE A 162 -1.13 -13.56 -8.66
N LEU A 163 -1.45 -14.83 -8.41
CA LEU A 163 -0.60 -15.71 -7.59
C LEU A 163 0.83 -15.84 -8.16
N SER A 164 0.98 -15.94 -9.48
CA SER A 164 2.30 -16.03 -10.12
C SER A 164 3.16 -14.78 -9.96
N LEU A 165 2.55 -13.63 -9.67
CA LEU A 165 3.26 -12.35 -9.52
C LEU A 165 3.53 -11.98 -8.06
N LEU A 166 2.83 -12.59 -7.10
CA LEU A 166 2.95 -12.20 -5.69
C LEU A 166 4.38 -12.37 -5.17
N ASP A 167 5.00 -13.53 -5.42
CA ASP A 167 6.37 -13.80 -4.96
C ASP A 167 7.37 -12.85 -5.62
N ALA A 168 7.23 -12.58 -6.92
CA ALA A 168 8.07 -11.64 -7.63
C ALA A 168 7.96 -10.20 -7.07
N PHE A 169 6.76 -9.77 -6.69
CA PHE A 169 6.56 -8.46 -6.05
C PHE A 169 7.13 -8.42 -4.62
N VAL A 170 7.08 -9.51 -3.90
CA VAL A 170 7.74 -9.63 -2.59
C VAL A 170 9.25 -9.54 -2.75
N ASP A 171 9.84 -10.27 -3.69
CA ASP A 171 11.28 -10.27 -3.98
C ASP A 171 11.75 -8.88 -4.42
N GLU A 172 10.91 -8.13 -5.17
CA GLU A 172 11.16 -6.73 -5.52
C GLU A 172 11.04 -5.78 -4.32
N GLY A 173 10.57 -6.24 -3.15
CA GLY A 173 10.38 -5.42 -1.96
C GLY A 173 9.09 -4.59 -1.96
N LYS A 174 8.08 -4.96 -2.76
CA LYS A 174 6.77 -4.31 -2.74
C LYS A 174 6.05 -4.61 -1.41
N THR A 175 5.63 -3.58 -0.70
CA THR A 175 5.00 -3.71 0.63
C THR A 175 3.48 -3.78 0.57
N SER A 176 2.88 -3.37 -0.55
CA SER A 176 1.43 -3.42 -0.75
C SER A 176 1.09 -3.63 -2.23
N LEU A 177 0.05 -4.40 -2.49
CA LEU A 177 -0.51 -4.61 -3.82
C LEU A 177 -2.02 -4.39 -3.77
N THR A 178 -2.54 -3.55 -4.67
CA THR A 178 -3.98 -3.26 -4.76
C THR A 178 -4.54 -3.79 -6.07
N ILE A 179 -5.51 -4.70 -5.96
CA ILE A 179 -6.21 -5.34 -7.06
C ILE A 179 -7.64 -4.79 -7.11
N ALA A 180 -8.08 -4.32 -8.27
CA ALA A 180 -9.39 -3.71 -8.43
C ALA A 180 -10.23 -4.43 -9.49
N PHE A 181 -11.47 -4.76 -9.14
CA PHE A 181 -12.49 -5.28 -10.06
C PHE A 181 -13.50 -4.19 -10.37
N GLY A 182 -13.77 -3.97 -11.67
CA GLY A 182 -14.67 -2.92 -12.14
C GLY A 182 -15.91 -3.47 -12.85
N CYS A 183 -17.08 -2.92 -12.52
CA CYS A 183 -18.28 -3.09 -13.34
C CYS A 183 -18.99 -1.75 -13.54
N THR A 184 -20.08 -1.71 -14.33
CA THR A 184 -20.76 -0.46 -14.66
C THR A 184 -21.15 0.35 -13.43
N GLY A 185 -21.80 -0.26 -12.46
CA GLY A 185 -22.34 0.40 -11.26
C GLY A 185 -21.57 0.11 -9.96
N GLY A 186 -20.55 -0.74 -9.98
CA GLY A 186 -19.72 -1.05 -8.80
C GLY A 186 -20.48 -1.75 -7.66
N LYS A 187 -21.62 -2.40 -7.93
CA LYS A 187 -22.52 -2.94 -6.91
C LYS A 187 -22.64 -4.48 -6.93
N HIS A 188 -22.67 -5.10 -8.09
CA HIS A 188 -22.94 -6.53 -8.25
C HIS A 188 -21.69 -7.30 -8.67
N ARG A 189 -21.41 -7.41 -9.98
CA ARG A 189 -20.32 -8.22 -10.56
C ARG A 189 -18.95 -7.95 -9.95
N SER A 190 -18.54 -6.68 -9.89
CA SER A 190 -17.26 -6.29 -9.31
C SER A 190 -17.13 -6.60 -7.81
N VAL A 191 -18.24 -6.51 -7.07
CA VAL A 191 -18.27 -6.87 -5.65
C VAL A 191 -18.14 -8.38 -5.50
N ALA A 192 -18.92 -9.18 -6.24
CA ALA A 192 -18.86 -10.64 -6.19
C ALA A 192 -17.44 -11.17 -6.52
N LEU A 193 -16.80 -10.63 -7.57
CA LEU A 193 -15.43 -11.03 -7.91
C LEU A 193 -14.40 -10.58 -6.86
N ALA A 194 -14.54 -9.37 -6.32
CA ALA A 194 -13.64 -8.88 -5.28
C ALA A 194 -13.75 -9.70 -3.99
N GLU A 195 -14.97 -10.08 -3.58
CA GLU A 195 -15.18 -10.97 -2.43
C GLU A 195 -14.52 -12.33 -2.64
N LYS A 196 -14.79 -12.97 -3.79
CA LYS A 196 -14.24 -14.29 -4.11
C LYS A 196 -12.71 -14.26 -4.21
N MET A 197 -12.13 -13.24 -4.84
CA MET A 197 -10.68 -13.12 -4.95
C MET A 197 -10.04 -12.89 -3.58
N ALA A 198 -10.61 -12.02 -2.76
CA ALA A 198 -10.10 -11.77 -1.42
C ALA A 198 -10.14 -13.03 -0.55
N GLN A 199 -11.22 -13.81 -0.64
CA GLN A 199 -11.32 -15.10 0.05
C GLN A 199 -10.25 -16.08 -0.46
N THR A 200 -10.12 -16.25 -1.77
CA THR A 200 -9.12 -17.15 -2.39
C THR A 200 -7.70 -16.80 -1.96
N LEU A 201 -7.33 -15.52 -1.96
CA LEU A 201 -6.01 -15.08 -1.53
C LEU A 201 -5.79 -15.29 -0.02
N ALA A 202 -6.83 -15.09 0.80
CA ALA A 202 -6.77 -15.37 2.23
C ALA A 202 -6.59 -16.87 2.54
N GLU A 203 -7.24 -17.75 1.79
CA GLU A 203 -7.09 -19.21 1.87
C GLU A 203 -5.67 -19.67 1.50
N GLN A 204 -4.94 -18.89 0.68
CA GLN A 204 -3.52 -19.10 0.37
C GLN A 204 -2.58 -18.50 1.44
N GLY A 205 -3.10 -18.00 2.56
CA GLY A 205 -2.31 -17.49 3.69
C GLY A 205 -1.96 -16.00 3.60
N TRP A 206 -2.45 -15.27 2.60
CA TRP A 206 -2.18 -13.83 2.47
C TRP A 206 -3.08 -13.00 3.38
N ARG A 207 -2.53 -11.90 3.92
CA ARG A 207 -3.33 -10.88 4.62
C ARG A 207 -4.01 -9.98 3.60
N VAL A 208 -5.34 -10.08 3.51
CA VAL A 208 -6.14 -9.37 2.51
C VAL A 208 -7.10 -8.40 3.17
N SER A 209 -7.06 -7.14 2.77
CA SER A 209 -8.09 -6.15 3.07
C SER A 209 -9.08 -6.04 1.92
N LYS A 210 -10.35 -5.81 2.24
CA LYS A 210 -11.42 -5.64 1.23
C LYS A 210 -12.01 -4.25 1.28
N ARG A 211 -12.33 -3.69 0.09
CA ARG A 211 -12.99 -2.40 -0.01
C ARG A 211 -14.00 -2.36 -1.16
N HIS A 212 -15.22 -1.94 -0.87
CA HIS A 212 -16.28 -1.75 -1.87
C HIS A 212 -16.67 -0.29 -1.97
N ARG A 213 -15.98 0.44 -2.87
CA ARG A 213 -16.06 1.91 -2.96
C ARG A 213 -17.48 2.47 -3.12
N GLU A 214 -18.31 1.79 -3.91
CA GLU A 214 -19.69 2.26 -4.13
C GLU A 214 -20.64 1.87 -3.01
N LEU A 215 -20.40 0.78 -2.29
CA LEU A 215 -21.19 0.39 -1.13
C LEU A 215 -20.87 1.32 0.06
N GLU A 216 -19.60 1.65 0.27
CA GLU A 216 -19.17 2.61 1.31
C GLU A 216 -19.82 3.98 1.10
N ARG A 217 -19.78 4.51 -0.14
CA ARG A 217 -20.40 5.80 -0.47
C ARG A 217 -21.89 5.84 -0.21
N ARG A 218 -22.59 4.73 -0.48
CA ARG A 218 -24.02 4.64 -0.20
C ARG A 218 -24.31 4.66 1.29
N ARG A 219 -23.48 4.04 2.11
CA ARG A 219 -23.59 4.11 3.57
C ARG A 219 -23.37 5.53 4.10
N SER A 220 -22.38 6.24 3.55
CA SER A 220 -22.09 7.63 3.97
C SER A 220 -23.13 8.64 3.46
N ALA A 221 -23.96 8.30 2.48
CA ALA A 221 -24.99 9.16 1.90
C ALA A 221 -26.38 8.99 2.57
N VAL A 222 -26.54 8.05 3.52
CA VAL A 222 -27.75 7.93 4.34
C VAL A 222 -27.58 8.91 5.52
N PRO A 223 -28.37 9.99 5.64
CA PRO A 223 -28.32 10.87 6.80
C PRO A 223 -28.67 10.06 8.05
N SER A 224 -27.97 10.32 9.14
CA SER A 224 -28.31 9.82 10.49
C SER A 224 -29.62 10.50 10.97
N SER A 225 -30.74 10.09 10.42
CA SER A 225 -32.05 10.42 10.93
C SER A 225 -32.57 9.21 11.66
N GLU A 226 -32.43 9.27 12.97
CA GLU A 226 -33.22 8.67 14.03
C GLU A 226 -32.35 8.34 15.25
N GLN A 227 -32.08 9.40 16.02
CA GLN A 227 -31.99 9.31 17.47
C GLN A 227 -32.82 10.50 17.99
N GLY A 228 -34.10 10.23 18.19
CA GLY A 228 -35.03 11.01 18.96
C GLY A 228 -35.72 10.08 19.92
#